data_dd21ce51181364946a3282b47db8cfb9
#
_entry.id   dd21ce51181364946a3282b47db8cfb9
#
_cell.length_a   1.000
_cell.length_b   1.000
_cell.length_c   1.000
_cell.angle_alpha   90.00
_cell.angle_beta   90.00
_cell.angle_gamma   90.00
#
_symmetry.space_group_name_H-M   'P 1'
#
loop_
_entity.id
_entity.type
_entity.pdbx_description
1 polymer ?
#
loop_
_entity_poly.entity_id
_entity_poly.type
_entity_poly.pdbx_seq_one_letter_code
_entity_poly.pdbx_strand_id
1 'polypeptide(L)'
;MIDQDLQNILSLVDQYITKKHNSKQWVAGQDWVQYAGPYFSSLEYTKAIESLLSEWLVMGVDSLKFEQKFPRKFDKNFGILTNSGSSSNLLMMSALASKRLYNFPKGTKVITPAA
;
A
#
# COMPACT_ATOMS: atom_id res chain seq x y z
N MET A 1 12.58 26.39 -11.47
CA MET A 1 11.18 26.83 -11.72
C MET A 1 10.20 25.66 -11.59
N ILE A 2 10.31 24.58 -12.38
CA ILE A 2 9.41 23.42 -12.29
C ILE A 2 9.43 22.77 -10.90
N ASP A 3 10.60 22.62 -10.28
CA ASP A 3 10.71 22.06 -8.91
C ASP A 3 10.02 22.93 -7.86
N GLN A 4 10.03 24.26 -8.00
CA GLN A 4 9.37 25.15 -7.06
C GLN A 4 7.84 25.05 -7.19
N ASP A 5 7.32 24.92 -8.39
CA ASP A 5 5.90 24.76 -8.63
C ASP A 5 5.39 23.41 -8.08
N LEU A 6 6.17 22.33 -8.26
CA LEU A 6 5.88 21.04 -7.65
C LEU A 6 5.82 21.13 -6.12
N GLN A 7 6.82 21.77 -5.49
CA GLN A 7 6.84 21.97 -4.03
C GLN A 7 5.63 22.79 -3.55
N ASN A 8 5.23 23.81 -4.29
CA ASN A 8 4.04 24.60 -3.98
C ASN A 8 2.76 23.75 -4.04
N ILE A 9 2.61 22.90 -5.07
CA ILE A 9 1.48 21.98 -5.21
C ILE A 9 1.44 21.01 -4.03
N LEU A 10 2.56 20.37 -3.71
CA LEU A 10 2.62 19.41 -2.60
C LEU A 10 2.33 20.07 -1.25
N SER A 11 2.82 21.30 -1.03
CA SER A 11 2.52 22.08 0.17
C SER A 11 1.04 22.41 0.29
N LEU A 12 0.37 22.79 -0.79
CA LEU A 12 -1.07 23.03 -0.80
C LEU A 12 -1.88 21.77 -0.50
N VAL A 13 -1.45 20.63 -1.03
CA VAL A 13 -2.07 19.32 -0.74
C VAL A 13 -1.91 18.98 0.74
N ASP A 14 -0.72 19.12 1.29
CA ASP A 14 -0.44 18.87 2.71
C ASP A 14 -1.34 19.73 3.61
N GLN A 15 -1.41 21.03 3.35
CA GLN A 15 -2.25 21.97 4.10
C GLN A 15 -3.73 21.61 4.01
N TYR A 16 -4.22 21.27 2.80
CA TYR A 16 -5.61 20.91 2.60
C TYR A 16 -5.99 19.64 3.37
N ILE A 17 -5.18 18.58 3.27
CA ILE A 17 -5.44 17.31 3.93
C ILE A 17 -5.37 17.46 5.46
N THR A 18 -4.35 18.15 5.96
CA THR A 18 -4.21 18.44 7.39
C THR A 18 -5.42 19.20 7.93
N LYS A 19 -5.86 20.24 7.22
CA LYS A 19 -7.07 21.00 7.61
C LYS A 19 -8.33 20.14 7.57
N LYS A 20 -8.49 19.32 6.54
CA LYS A 20 -9.62 18.40 6.37
C LYS A 20 -9.69 17.38 7.52
N HIS A 21 -8.57 16.80 7.92
CA HIS A 21 -8.52 15.84 9.02
C HIS A 21 -8.80 16.50 10.37
N ASN A 22 -8.25 17.68 10.62
CA ASN A 22 -8.46 18.42 11.85
C ASN A 22 -9.90 18.97 11.99
N SER A 23 -10.62 19.17 10.89
CA SER A 23 -12.01 19.65 10.91
C SER A 23 -13.04 18.57 11.23
N LYS A 24 -12.66 17.29 11.15
CA LYS A 24 -13.57 16.17 11.38
C LYS A 24 -13.39 15.64 12.80
N GLN A 25 -14.31 16.00 13.69
CA GLN A 25 -14.42 15.35 15.01
C GLN A 25 -15.41 14.20 14.92
N TRP A 26 -15.00 13.03 15.37
CA TRP A 26 -15.88 11.87 15.46
C TRP A 26 -16.80 12.03 16.69
N VAL A 27 -18.10 11.81 16.50
CA VAL A 27 -19.12 11.95 17.55
C VAL A 27 -19.74 10.59 17.85
N ALA A 28 -19.58 10.12 19.08
CA ALA A 28 -20.16 8.86 19.53
C ALA A 28 -21.70 8.86 19.40
N GLY A 29 -22.26 7.79 18.84
CA GLY A 29 -23.68 7.63 18.60
C GLY A 29 -24.23 8.35 17.36
N GLN A 30 -23.41 9.15 16.65
CA GLN A 30 -23.77 9.82 15.40
C GLN A 30 -22.92 9.33 14.23
N ASP A 31 -21.62 9.20 14.44
CA ASP A 31 -20.69 8.78 13.40
C ASP A 31 -20.51 7.27 13.38
N TRP A 32 -20.44 6.74 12.17
CA TRP A 32 -20.19 5.33 11.94
C TRP A 32 -18.74 4.95 12.30
N VAL A 33 -18.57 3.86 13.06
CA VAL A 33 -17.26 3.24 13.27
C VAL A 33 -17.00 2.26 12.14
N GLN A 34 -16.01 2.55 11.31
CA GLN A 34 -15.62 1.64 10.24
C GLN A 34 -14.93 0.40 10.82
N TYR A 35 -15.36 -0.75 10.35
CA TYR A 35 -14.76 -2.03 10.70
C TYR A 35 -13.30 -2.14 10.22
N ALA A 36 -12.99 -1.61 9.03
CA ALA A 36 -11.66 -1.51 8.45
C ALA A 36 -11.59 -0.29 7.52
N GLY A 37 -10.41 0.23 7.33
CA GLY A 37 -10.17 1.33 6.40
C GLY A 37 -8.73 1.80 6.43
N PRO A 38 -8.25 2.46 5.37
CA PRO A 38 -6.92 3.05 5.37
C PRO A 38 -6.89 4.26 6.29
N TYR A 39 -5.81 4.41 7.02
CA TYR A 39 -5.45 5.64 7.68
C TYR A 39 -4.38 6.35 6.85
N PHE A 40 -4.75 7.43 6.18
CA PHE A 40 -3.85 8.24 5.39
C PHE A 40 -3.61 9.58 6.06
N SER A 41 -2.35 9.92 6.26
CA SER A 41 -1.93 11.28 6.60
C SER A 41 -1.73 12.11 5.33
N SER A 42 -1.34 13.36 5.46
CA SER A 42 -0.99 14.18 4.29
C SER A 42 0.22 13.63 3.51
N LEU A 43 1.09 12.86 4.18
CA LEU A 43 2.28 12.26 3.54
C LEU A 43 1.94 11.26 2.43
N GLU A 44 0.94 10.40 2.64
CA GLU A 44 0.53 9.44 1.63
C GLU A 44 -0.07 10.15 0.42
N TYR A 45 -0.86 11.21 0.64
CA TYR A 45 -1.43 12.02 -0.44
C TYR A 45 -0.36 12.76 -1.23
N THR A 46 0.57 13.43 -0.56
CA THR A 46 1.65 14.15 -1.24
C THR A 46 2.55 13.21 -2.02
N LYS A 47 2.88 12.03 -1.48
CA LYS A 47 3.67 11.02 -2.19
C LYS A 47 2.96 10.43 -3.40
N ALA A 48 1.66 10.18 -3.32
CA ALA A 48 0.87 9.70 -4.44
C ALA A 48 0.81 10.75 -5.58
N ILE A 49 0.63 12.03 -5.23
CA ILE A 49 0.60 13.13 -6.21
C ILE A 49 1.99 13.35 -6.83
N GLU A 50 3.04 13.33 -6.04
CA GLU A 50 4.42 13.42 -6.53
C GLU A 50 4.72 12.30 -7.55
N SER A 51 4.33 11.05 -7.22
CA SER A 51 4.49 9.92 -8.11
C SER A 51 3.67 10.08 -9.40
N LEU A 52 2.44 10.56 -9.31
CA LEU A 52 1.59 10.80 -10.48
C LEU A 52 2.18 11.89 -11.40
N LEU A 53 2.68 12.98 -10.82
CA LEU A 53 3.29 14.08 -11.57
C LEU A 53 4.67 13.74 -12.15
N SER A 54 5.28 12.64 -11.73
CA SER A 54 6.51 12.13 -12.35
C SER A 54 6.27 11.49 -13.73
N GLU A 55 5.00 11.27 -14.10
CA GLU A 55 4.57 10.60 -15.34
C GLU A 55 5.08 9.15 -15.51
N TRP A 56 5.76 8.62 -14.50
CA TRP A 56 6.25 7.23 -14.48
C TRP A 56 5.27 6.34 -13.72
N LEU A 57 4.25 5.83 -14.43
CA LEU A 57 3.12 5.08 -13.84
C LEU A 57 3.30 3.55 -13.90
N VAL A 58 4.52 3.09 -14.03
CA VAL A 58 4.90 1.67 -13.95
C VAL A 58 5.84 1.44 -12.77
N MET A 59 6.30 0.20 -12.56
CA MET A 59 7.28 -0.09 -11.51
C MET A 59 8.51 0.83 -11.65
N GLY A 60 8.78 1.58 -10.59
CA GLY A 60 9.85 2.57 -10.55
C GLY A 60 10.64 2.51 -9.24
N VAL A 61 11.32 3.59 -8.96
CA VAL A 61 12.21 3.72 -7.78
C VAL A 61 11.49 3.43 -6.46
N ASP A 62 10.25 3.90 -6.31
CA ASP A 62 9.49 3.70 -5.07
C ASP A 62 9.01 2.25 -4.90
N SER A 63 8.64 1.59 -6.00
CA SER A 63 8.35 0.15 -6.00
C SER A 63 9.58 -0.67 -5.55
N LEU A 64 10.75 -0.37 -6.11
CA LEU A 64 12.00 -1.03 -5.71
C LEU A 64 12.35 -0.77 -4.24
N LYS A 65 12.20 0.46 -3.76
CA LYS A 65 12.41 0.79 -2.35
C LYS A 65 11.44 0.03 -1.44
N PHE A 66 10.18 -0.12 -1.86
CA PHE A 66 9.19 -0.87 -1.12
C PHE A 66 9.59 -2.35 -1.02
N GLU A 67 9.93 -3.00 -2.14
CA GLU A 67 10.39 -4.40 -2.17
C GLU A 67 11.62 -4.66 -1.31
N GLN A 68 12.49 -3.65 -1.15
CA GLN A 68 13.69 -3.75 -0.32
C GLN A 68 13.43 -3.52 1.17
N LYS A 69 12.56 -2.55 1.50
CA LYS A 69 12.37 -2.09 2.89
C LYS A 69 11.26 -2.82 3.62
N PHE A 70 10.13 -3.07 2.95
CA PHE A 70 8.96 -3.66 3.57
C PHE A 70 9.20 -5.07 4.13
N PRO A 71 9.86 -6.01 3.39
CA PRO A 71 10.13 -7.34 3.91
C PRO A 71 10.95 -7.36 5.19
N ARG A 72 11.86 -6.42 5.34
CA ARG A 72 12.73 -6.31 6.53
C ARG A 72 11.97 -6.06 7.82
N LYS A 73 10.77 -5.47 7.76
CA LYS A 73 9.88 -5.32 8.91
C LYS A 73 9.32 -6.64 9.43
N PHE A 74 9.44 -7.69 8.64
CA PHE A 74 8.99 -9.06 8.95
C PHE A 74 10.17 -10.05 8.96
N ASP A 75 11.38 -9.57 9.13
CA ASP A 75 12.62 -10.38 9.13
C ASP A 75 12.79 -11.21 7.85
N LYS A 76 12.36 -10.63 6.71
CA LYS A 76 12.52 -11.24 5.38
C LYS A 76 13.53 -10.46 4.55
N ASN A 77 14.28 -11.19 3.72
CA ASN A 77 15.32 -10.59 2.88
C ASN A 77 14.76 -10.02 1.58
N PHE A 78 13.66 -10.58 1.08
CA PHE A 78 13.10 -10.27 -0.23
C PHE A 78 11.59 -10.08 -0.13
N GLY A 79 11.07 -9.19 -0.96
CA GLY A 79 9.64 -8.98 -1.20
C GLY A 79 9.37 -8.82 -2.68
N ILE A 80 8.16 -9.13 -3.07
CA ILE A 80 7.66 -8.93 -4.43
C ILE A 80 6.39 -8.11 -4.32
N LEU A 81 6.37 -6.95 -4.98
CA LEU A 81 5.19 -6.11 -5.08
C LEU A 81 4.23 -6.70 -6.12
N THR A 82 2.97 -6.75 -5.78
CA THR A 82 1.89 -7.16 -6.69
C THR A 82 0.86 -6.05 -6.80
N ASN A 83 0.01 -6.13 -7.82
CA ASN A 83 -1.04 -5.12 -8.05
C ASN A 83 -2.22 -5.23 -7.08
N SER A 84 -2.35 -6.33 -6.33
CA SER A 84 -3.44 -6.53 -5.37
C SER A 84 -3.12 -7.64 -4.37
N GLY A 85 -3.82 -7.65 -3.22
CA GLY A 85 -3.75 -8.75 -2.26
C GLY A 85 -4.18 -10.10 -2.87
N SER A 86 -5.16 -10.11 -3.76
CA SER A 86 -5.57 -11.32 -4.49
C SER A 86 -4.44 -11.89 -5.34
N SER A 87 -3.69 -11.04 -6.04
CA SER A 87 -2.52 -11.46 -6.81
C SER A 87 -1.40 -11.95 -5.90
N SER A 88 -1.19 -11.33 -4.74
CA SER A 88 -0.25 -11.81 -3.73
C SER A 88 -0.61 -13.21 -3.24
N ASN A 89 -1.89 -13.47 -2.94
CA ASN A 89 -2.37 -14.78 -2.52
C ASN A 89 -2.17 -15.83 -3.63
N LEU A 90 -2.49 -15.49 -4.88
CA LEU A 90 -2.27 -16.38 -6.02
C LEU A 90 -0.79 -16.74 -6.19
N LEU A 91 0.09 -15.74 -6.10
CA LEU A 91 1.54 -15.95 -6.20
C LEU A 91 2.05 -16.84 -5.06
N MET A 92 1.60 -16.59 -3.83
CA MET A 92 1.94 -17.39 -2.66
C MET A 92 1.51 -18.86 -2.83
N MET A 93 0.26 -19.10 -3.24
CA MET A 93 -0.25 -20.44 -3.47
C MET A 93 0.48 -21.16 -4.61
N SER A 94 0.82 -20.43 -5.67
CA SER A 94 1.61 -20.96 -6.78
C SER A 94 3.03 -21.35 -6.33
N ALA A 95 3.63 -20.56 -5.46
CA ALA A 95 4.94 -20.88 -4.89
C ALA A 95 4.91 -22.15 -4.02
N LEU A 96 3.87 -22.30 -3.18
CA LEU A 96 3.68 -23.50 -2.35
C LEU A 96 3.48 -24.77 -3.21
N ALA A 97 2.78 -24.66 -4.32
CA ALA A 97 2.55 -25.76 -5.27
C ALA A 97 3.76 -26.05 -6.16
N SER A 98 4.74 -25.15 -6.22
CA SER A 98 5.91 -25.30 -7.10
C SER A 98 6.76 -26.49 -6.68
N LYS A 99 7.14 -27.32 -7.68
CA LYS A 99 8.05 -28.47 -7.50
C LYS A 99 9.44 -28.04 -7.00
N ARG A 100 9.83 -26.78 -7.22
CA ARG A 100 11.13 -26.23 -6.80
C ARG A 100 11.15 -25.80 -5.33
N LEU A 101 9.97 -25.66 -4.69
CA LEU A 101 9.83 -25.20 -3.31
C LEU A 101 9.21 -26.30 -2.43
N TYR A 102 7.93 -26.24 -2.19
CA TYR A 102 7.27 -27.14 -1.23
C TYR A 102 6.54 -28.31 -1.89
N ASN A 103 6.26 -28.21 -3.19
CA ASN A 103 5.56 -29.23 -3.97
C ASN A 103 4.27 -29.75 -3.31
N PHE A 104 3.46 -28.86 -2.77
CA PHE A 104 2.19 -29.22 -2.16
C PHE A 104 1.29 -29.88 -3.20
N PRO A 105 0.77 -31.09 -2.92
CA PRO A 105 -0.06 -31.81 -3.86
C PRO A 105 -1.41 -31.13 -4.08
N LYS A 106 -2.02 -31.39 -5.24
CA LYS A 106 -3.39 -30.95 -5.52
C LYS A 106 -4.33 -31.50 -4.45
N GLY A 107 -5.19 -30.65 -3.90
CA GLY A 107 -6.13 -31.01 -2.84
C GLY A 107 -5.59 -30.80 -1.43
N THR A 108 -4.37 -30.25 -1.27
CA THR A 108 -3.88 -29.79 0.03
C THR A 108 -4.87 -28.81 0.66
N LYS A 109 -5.25 -29.06 1.90
CA LYS A 109 -6.20 -28.21 2.63
C LYS A 109 -5.52 -26.95 3.13
N VAL A 110 -6.20 -25.83 2.94
CA VAL A 110 -5.77 -24.51 3.44
C VAL A 110 -6.85 -23.99 4.39
N ILE A 111 -6.43 -23.54 5.58
CA ILE A 111 -7.32 -22.93 6.56
C ILE A 111 -7.23 -21.43 6.41
N THR A 112 -8.36 -20.77 6.32
CA THR A 112 -8.47 -19.31 6.22
C THR A 112 -9.69 -18.84 7.01
N PRO A 113 -9.67 -17.60 7.56
CA PRO A 113 -10.89 -17.02 8.12
C PRO A 113 -11.97 -16.89 7.05
N ALA A 114 -13.21 -17.15 7.45
CA ALA A 114 -14.38 -16.84 6.64
C ALA A 114 -14.69 -15.34 6.81
N ALA A 115 -14.24 -14.51 5.87
CA ALA A 115 -14.50 -13.09 5.85
C ALA A 115 -15.23 -12.69 4.56
#